data_2ae86c47308ad074c27d65c43dc88365
#
_entry.id   2ae86c47308ad074c27d65c43dc88365
#
_cell.length_a   1.000
_cell.length_b   1.000
_cell.length_c   1.000
_cell.angle_alpha   90.00
_cell.angle_beta   90.00
_cell.angle_gamma   90.00
#
_symmetry.space_group_name_H-M   'P 1'
#
loop_
_entity.id
_entity.type
_entity.pdbx_description
1 polymer ?
#
loop_
_entity_poly.entity_id
_entity_poly.type
_entity_poly.pdbx_seq_one_letter_code
_entity_poly.pdbx_strand_id
1 'polypeptide(L)'
;MLIFSLYSCESKVGQKSQESPVETQAYSLTEAEKAAGWELMFDGKTTEGWHTYIEAGVCGWKVVDGALRTEGGNGDLVSNDTYENFELELEWKIDEKGNSGIIYLVDEKEENKATYVSGPEYQIIDNENYPSPLNGTQLSGANYALHPPIISASNPAGEFNHTRLSVLNGEVEHWLNGKKVVSYTLWTPEWEAIVDTTKFGKIPTYGRTKKGKIAFQDHGDGVSFRNIRIRKRE
;
A
#
# COMPACT_ATOMS: atom_id res chain seq x y z
N MET A 1 -24.95 28.60 -69.99
CA MET A 1 -24.29 29.40 -68.93
C MET A 1 -24.46 28.65 -67.62
N LEU A 2 -23.50 27.77 -67.30
CA LEU A 2 -23.52 26.95 -66.10
C LEU A 2 -22.73 27.66 -64.99
N ILE A 3 -23.38 27.92 -63.87
CA ILE A 3 -22.77 28.51 -62.66
C ILE A 3 -22.31 27.35 -61.79
N PHE A 4 -20.98 27.18 -61.61
CA PHE A 4 -20.41 26.29 -60.64
C PHE A 4 -20.35 26.99 -59.27
N SER A 5 -21.08 26.45 -58.28
CA SER A 5 -21.00 26.86 -56.90
C SER A 5 -19.87 26.06 -56.23
N LEU A 6 -18.81 26.73 -55.74
CA LEU A 6 -17.74 26.18 -54.97
C LEU A 6 -18.18 26.16 -53.52
N TYR A 7 -18.40 24.95 -52.95
CA TYR A 7 -18.51 24.74 -51.52
C TYR A 7 -17.11 24.67 -50.90
N SER A 8 -16.76 25.69 -50.12
CA SER A 8 -15.58 25.70 -49.27
C SER A 8 -15.87 24.91 -48.00
N CYS A 9 -15.08 23.87 -47.75
CA CYS A 9 -15.14 23.05 -46.53
C CYS A 9 -14.19 23.67 -45.51
N GLU A 10 -14.71 24.46 -44.57
CA GLU A 10 -13.94 24.95 -43.42
C GLU A 10 -13.85 23.84 -42.38
N SER A 11 -12.64 23.28 -42.20
CA SER A 11 -12.29 22.39 -41.11
C SER A 11 -12.21 23.16 -39.78
N LYS A 12 -13.16 22.92 -38.88
CA LYS A 12 -13.08 23.36 -37.49
C LYS A 12 -11.95 22.61 -36.80
N VAL A 13 -10.84 23.29 -36.55
CA VAL A 13 -9.78 22.87 -35.68
C VAL A 13 -10.35 22.91 -34.25
N GLY A 14 -10.58 21.73 -33.65
CA GLY A 14 -10.98 21.60 -32.27
C GLY A 14 -9.84 22.08 -31.37
N GLN A 15 -10.10 23.11 -30.59
CA GLN A 15 -9.21 23.49 -29.47
C GLN A 15 -9.14 22.33 -28.48
N LYS A 16 -7.99 21.64 -28.42
CA LYS A 16 -7.62 20.83 -27.25
C LYS A 16 -7.45 21.81 -26.09
N SER A 17 -8.31 21.69 -25.09
CA SER A 17 -8.08 22.29 -23.78
C SER A 17 -6.74 21.78 -23.27
N GLN A 18 -5.75 22.66 -23.12
CA GLN A 18 -4.55 22.38 -22.35
C GLN A 18 -5.01 22.30 -20.88
N GLU A 19 -5.13 21.09 -20.36
CA GLU A 19 -5.13 20.88 -18.91
C GLU A 19 -3.78 21.37 -18.39
N SER A 20 -3.84 22.38 -17.53
CA SER A 20 -2.66 22.86 -16.79
C SER A 20 -2.07 21.68 -16.01
N PRO A 21 -0.74 21.51 -15.98
CA PRO A 21 -0.13 20.49 -15.13
C PRO A 21 -0.64 20.70 -13.70
N VAL A 22 -1.28 19.69 -13.12
CA VAL A 22 -1.59 19.68 -11.69
C VAL A 22 -0.23 19.74 -10.99
N GLU A 23 0.07 20.87 -10.36
CA GLU A 23 1.27 21.01 -9.55
C GLU A 23 1.15 19.98 -8.42
N THR A 24 1.90 18.89 -8.51
CA THR A 24 1.98 17.86 -7.45
C THR A 24 2.55 18.53 -6.22
N GLN A 25 1.67 18.84 -5.27
CA GLN A 25 2.05 19.48 -4.02
C GLN A 25 2.90 18.48 -3.24
N ALA A 26 4.15 18.87 -2.94
CA ALA A 26 5.02 18.07 -2.09
C ALA A 26 4.36 17.90 -0.72
N TYR A 27 4.39 16.67 -0.19
CA TYR A 27 3.93 16.44 1.17
C TYR A 27 4.88 17.09 2.16
N SER A 28 4.33 17.69 3.20
CA SER A 28 5.10 18.28 4.28
C SER A 28 4.43 18.02 5.62
N LEU A 29 5.23 17.75 6.63
CA LEU A 29 4.75 17.65 8.00
C LEU A 29 4.64 19.04 8.61
N THR A 30 3.59 19.26 9.38
CA THR A 30 3.45 20.43 10.26
C THR A 30 4.50 20.37 11.37
N GLU A 31 4.81 21.52 12.00
CA GLU A 31 5.73 21.56 13.13
C GLU A 31 5.23 20.70 14.31
N ALA A 32 3.92 20.61 14.51
CA ALA A 32 3.32 19.75 15.54
C ALA A 32 3.55 18.25 15.24
N GLU A 33 3.43 17.84 13.99
CA GLU A 33 3.70 16.45 13.58
C GLU A 33 5.18 16.10 13.72
N LYS A 34 6.08 17.00 13.31
CA LYS A 34 7.52 16.82 13.51
C LYS A 34 7.86 16.72 15.01
N ALA A 35 7.29 17.57 15.85
CA ALA A 35 7.47 17.55 17.30
C ALA A 35 6.89 16.25 17.92
N ALA A 36 5.87 15.64 17.31
CA ALA A 36 5.31 14.36 17.69
C ALA A 36 6.11 13.15 17.15
N GLY A 37 7.24 13.39 16.47
CA GLY A 37 8.16 12.36 15.97
C GLY A 37 7.77 11.74 14.63
N TRP A 38 6.85 12.37 13.89
CA TRP A 38 6.53 11.91 12.54
C TRP A 38 7.64 12.24 11.54
N GLU A 39 7.94 11.29 10.67
CA GLU A 39 8.88 11.40 9.55
C GLU A 39 8.14 11.03 8.25
N LEU A 40 8.42 11.76 7.15
CA LEU A 40 7.90 11.37 5.84
C LEU A 40 8.69 10.17 5.32
N MET A 41 7.99 9.15 4.86
CA MET A 41 8.57 8.05 4.09
C MET A 41 8.47 8.29 2.57
N PHE A 42 7.68 9.29 2.16
CA PHE A 42 7.49 9.66 0.76
C PHE A 42 7.21 11.16 0.63
N ASP A 43 7.94 11.83 -0.22
CA ASP A 43 7.88 13.28 -0.44
C ASP A 43 6.81 13.73 -1.46
N GLY A 44 6.13 12.77 -2.10
CA GLY A 44 5.17 13.02 -3.18
C GLY A 44 5.81 13.24 -4.55
N LYS A 45 7.14 13.17 -4.69
CA LYS A 45 7.88 13.53 -5.91
C LYS A 45 8.88 12.50 -6.38
N THR A 46 9.55 11.81 -5.46
CA THR A 46 10.64 10.88 -5.76
C THR A 46 10.40 9.52 -5.13
N THR A 47 11.09 8.50 -5.60
CA THR A 47 11.11 7.17 -4.99
C THR A 47 12.27 7.01 -4.00
N GLU A 48 12.88 8.11 -3.56
CA GLU A 48 13.97 8.08 -2.58
C GLU A 48 13.48 7.43 -1.27
N GLY A 49 14.32 6.63 -0.65
CA GLY A 49 13.97 5.85 0.55
C GLY A 49 13.34 4.47 0.25
N TRP A 50 13.16 4.12 -1.02
CA TRP A 50 12.56 2.87 -1.47
C TRP A 50 13.41 2.12 -2.48
N HIS A 51 13.22 0.81 -2.57
CA HIS A 51 13.77 -0.06 -3.61
C HIS A 51 12.83 -1.24 -3.86
N THR A 52 12.98 -1.93 -4.98
CA THR A 52 12.26 -3.18 -5.26
C THR A 52 12.88 -4.32 -4.47
N TYR A 53 12.08 -5.20 -3.92
CA TYR A 53 12.52 -6.32 -3.08
C TYR A 53 13.66 -7.12 -3.72
N ILE A 54 14.80 -7.25 -3.00
CA ILE A 54 16.04 -7.93 -3.44
C ILE A 54 16.73 -7.29 -4.65
N GLU A 55 16.23 -6.16 -5.16
CA GLU A 55 16.79 -5.48 -6.32
C GLU A 55 17.51 -4.18 -5.95
N ALA A 56 18.44 -3.75 -6.77
CA ALA A 56 19.08 -2.45 -6.64
C ALA A 56 18.24 -1.39 -7.35
N GLY A 57 17.61 -0.50 -6.58
CA GLY A 57 16.78 0.59 -7.10
C GLY A 57 15.30 0.20 -7.26
N VAL A 58 14.54 1.07 -7.89
CA VAL A 58 13.09 0.93 -8.03
C VAL A 58 12.75 0.50 -9.45
N CYS A 59 12.09 -0.66 -9.58
CA CYS A 59 11.62 -1.21 -10.84
C CYS A 59 10.10 -0.99 -10.97
N GLY A 60 9.66 -0.32 -12.05
CA GLY A 60 8.25 -0.22 -12.46
C GLY A 60 7.33 0.63 -11.59
N TRP A 61 7.67 0.90 -10.34
CA TRP A 61 6.98 1.87 -9.50
C TRP A 61 7.33 3.29 -9.93
N LYS A 62 6.33 4.15 -10.02
CA LYS A 62 6.47 5.55 -10.48
C LYS A 62 5.73 6.49 -9.55
N VAL A 63 6.12 7.75 -9.58
CA VAL A 63 5.32 8.81 -8.95
C VAL A 63 4.32 9.32 -9.98
N VAL A 64 3.03 9.17 -9.69
CA VAL A 64 1.91 9.63 -10.51
C VAL A 64 0.95 10.41 -9.61
N ASP A 65 0.67 11.65 -9.95
CA ASP A 65 -0.23 12.55 -9.20
C ASP A 65 0.07 12.59 -7.68
N GLY A 66 1.36 12.64 -7.33
CA GLY A 66 1.81 12.68 -5.96
C GLY A 66 1.68 11.35 -5.19
N ALA A 67 1.46 10.23 -5.87
CA ALA A 67 1.40 8.90 -5.28
C ALA A 67 2.46 7.97 -5.86
N LEU A 68 3.01 7.06 -5.07
CA LEU A 68 3.75 5.89 -5.54
C LEU A 68 2.73 4.94 -6.18
N ARG A 69 2.88 4.66 -7.47
CA ARG A 69 1.97 3.80 -8.23
C ARG A 69 2.70 2.71 -8.98
N THR A 70 2.13 1.51 -8.99
CA THR A 70 2.43 0.41 -9.92
C THR A 70 1.19 0.07 -10.73
N GLU A 71 1.41 -0.46 -11.93
CA GLU A 71 0.37 -1.10 -12.76
C GLU A 71 0.44 -2.64 -12.64
N GLY A 72 1.33 -3.12 -11.78
CA GLY A 72 1.53 -4.53 -11.50
C GLY A 72 2.70 -5.18 -12.27
N GLY A 73 3.22 -6.30 -11.71
CA GLY A 73 4.26 -7.12 -12.32
C GLY A 73 5.70 -6.60 -12.17
N ASN A 74 5.95 -5.72 -11.21
CA ASN A 74 7.23 -5.05 -11.01
C ASN A 74 7.95 -5.47 -9.71
N GLY A 75 7.33 -6.31 -8.90
CA GLY A 75 7.82 -6.69 -7.58
C GLY A 75 7.48 -5.68 -6.48
N ASP A 76 7.53 -6.15 -5.24
CA ASP A 76 7.17 -5.36 -4.06
C ASP A 76 8.12 -4.19 -3.85
N LEU A 77 7.58 -3.02 -3.48
CA LEU A 77 8.36 -1.84 -3.13
C LEU A 77 8.65 -1.85 -1.63
N VAL A 78 9.93 -1.76 -1.25
CA VAL A 78 10.40 -1.95 0.13
C VAL A 78 11.12 -0.71 0.65
N SER A 79 10.90 -0.35 1.92
CA SER A 79 11.63 0.75 2.57
C SER A 79 13.12 0.43 2.73
N ASN A 80 14.00 1.44 2.58
CA ASN A 80 15.42 1.26 2.87
C ASN A 80 15.65 1.07 4.37
N ASP A 81 14.89 1.77 5.21
CA ASP A 81 15.00 1.70 6.67
C ASP A 81 14.21 0.54 7.27
N THR A 82 14.57 0.17 8.51
CA THR A 82 13.92 -0.86 9.32
C THR A 82 13.27 -0.26 10.56
N TYR A 83 12.15 -0.86 10.96
CA TYR A 83 11.31 -0.40 12.08
C TYR A 83 11.01 -1.58 13.02
N GLU A 84 10.93 -1.32 14.31
CA GLU A 84 10.56 -2.29 15.34
C GLU A 84 9.22 -1.91 15.96
N ASN A 85 9.20 -0.80 16.70
CA ASN A 85 8.01 -0.20 17.26
C ASN A 85 7.70 1.07 16.46
N PHE A 86 6.53 1.13 15.85
CA PHE A 86 6.18 2.25 14.98
C PHE A 86 4.68 2.46 14.87
N GLU A 87 4.33 3.61 14.39
CA GLU A 87 3.01 3.92 13.86
C GLU A 87 3.18 4.45 12.43
N LEU A 88 2.57 3.77 11.48
CA LEU A 88 2.58 4.09 10.05
C LEU A 88 1.21 4.64 9.67
N GLU A 89 1.17 5.77 9.00
CA GLU A 89 -0.04 6.30 8.37
C GLU A 89 0.20 6.52 6.88
N LEU A 90 -0.80 6.19 6.10
CA LEU A 90 -0.78 6.40 4.65
C LEU A 90 -2.20 6.36 4.07
N GLU A 91 -2.31 6.78 2.81
CA GLU A 91 -3.50 6.56 2.00
C GLU A 91 -3.17 5.64 0.83
N TRP A 92 -4.10 4.74 0.53
CA TRP A 92 -3.99 3.84 -0.61
C TRP A 92 -5.27 3.83 -1.45
N LYS A 93 -5.10 3.54 -2.73
CA LYS A 93 -6.18 3.37 -3.69
C LYS A 93 -5.86 2.15 -4.54
N ILE A 94 -6.77 1.16 -4.54
CA ILE A 94 -6.69 -0.03 -5.38
C ILE A 94 -7.58 0.14 -6.62
N ASP A 95 -7.14 -0.38 -7.75
CA ASP A 95 -7.95 -0.42 -8.95
C ASP A 95 -9.05 -1.48 -8.83
N GLU A 96 -10.08 -1.41 -9.70
CA GLU A 96 -11.16 -2.38 -9.72
C GLU A 96 -10.61 -3.81 -9.90
N LYS A 97 -11.11 -4.75 -9.10
CA LYS A 97 -10.66 -6.15 -9.02
C LYS A 97 -9.23 -6.35 -8.52
N GLY A 98 -8.57 -5.29 -8.07
CA GLY A 98 -7.18 -5.33 -7.67
C GLY A 98 -6.94 -5.95 -6.30
N ASN A 99 -5.69 -6.39 -6.10
CA ASN A 99 -5.14 -6.95 -4.87
C ASN A 99 -3.76 -6.35 -4.62
N SER A 100 -3.46 -6.05 -3.38
CA SER A 100 -2.20 -5.52 -2.87
C SER A 100 -2.12 -5.74 -1.36
N GLY A 101 -1.10 -5.19 -0.70
CA GLY A 101 -0.95 -5.28 0.76
C GLY A 101 0.12 -4.35 1.30
N ILE A 102 0.08 -4.08 2.60
CA ILE A 102 1.18 -3.48 3.35
C ILE A 102 1.79 -4.59 4.19
N ILE A 103 3.01 -4.99 3.86
CA ILE A 103 3.71 -6.05 4.58
C ILE A 103 4.73 -5.38 5.51
N TYR A 104 4.74 -5.75 6.76
CA TYR A 104 5.55 -5.09 7.78
C TYR A 104 6.44 -6.08 8.54
N LEU A 105 7.49 -5.57 9.16
CA LEU A 105 8.54 -6.37 9.79
C LEU A 105 9.20 -7.36 8.81
N VAL A 106 9.36 -6.93 7.55
CA VAL A 106 9.95 -7.76 6.49
C VAL A 106 11.44 -7.99 6.76
N ASP A 107 11.86 -9.25 6.77
CA ASP A 107 13.27 -9.65 6.77
C ASP A 107 13.71 -9.88 5.32
N GLU A 108 14.31 -8.85 4.73
CA GLU A 108 14.75 -8.89 3.34
C GLU A 108 16.04 -9.70 3.20
N LYS A 109 15.88 -10.92 2.72
CA LYS A 109 16.96 -11.87 2.44
C LYS A 109 16.58 -12.70 1.22
N GLU A 110 17.59 -13.13 0.45
CA GLU A 110 17.40 -13.96 -0.75
C GLU A 110 16.65 -15.27 -0.47
N GLU A 111 16.82 -15.85 0.72
CA GLU A 111 16.14 -17.08 1.13
C GLU A 111 14.63 -16.87 1.29
N ASN A 112 14.22 -15.66 1.64
CA ASN A 112 12.80 -15.30 1.84
C ASN A 112 12.11 -14.92 0.53
N LYS A 113 12.54 -15.22 -0.60
CA LYS A 113 12.00 -15.07 -1.98
C LYS A 113 10.84 -14.09 -2.22
N ALA A 114 10.14 -13.63 -1.19
CA ALA A 114 9.04 -12.65 -1.23
C ALA A 114 8.84 -12.04 0.17
N THR A 115 8.31 -10.83 0.24
CA THR A 115 8.09 -10.07 1.46
C THR A 115 7.17 -10.78 2.45
N TYR A 116 6.07 -11.39 1.96
CA TYR A 116 5.07 -12.12 2.75
C TYR A 116 5.58 -13.44 3.34
N VAL A 117 6.77 -13.88 2.98
CA VAL A 117 7.42 -15.07 3.59
C VAL A 117 7.90 -14.77 5.01
N SER A 118 8.24 -13.52 5.30
CA SER A 118 8.73 -13.11 6.62
C SER A 118 7.82 -12.16 7.37
N GLY A 119 7.10 -11.27 6.67
CA GLY A 119 6.28 -10.23 7.27
C GLY A 119 4.78 -10.55 7.29
N PRO A 120 4.04 -10.18 8.37
CA PRO A 120 2.58 -10.14 8.35
C PRO A 120 2.08 -9.10 7.36
N GLU A 121 0.85 -9.29 6.88
CA GLU A 121 0.26 -8.46 5.83
C GLU A 121 -1.03 -7.77 6.29
N TYR A 122 -1.07 -6.44 6.17
CA TYR A 122 -2.31 -5.67 6.16
C TYR A 122 -2.89 -5.74 4.75
N GLN A 123 -4.01 -6.45 4.57
CA GLN A 123 -4.63 -6.71 3.28
C GLN A 123 -5.22 -5.45 2.64
N ILE A 124 -4.99 -5.30 1.34
CA ILE A 124 -5.61 -4.30 0.45
C ILE A 124 -6.20 -5.03 -0.75
N ILE A 125 -7.53 -4.95 -0.94
CA ILE A 125 -8.21 -5.65 -2.02
C ILE A 125 -9.51 -4.94 -2.40
N ASP A 126 -9.98 -5.10 -3.62
CA ASP A 126 -11.35 -4.72 -3.98
C ASP A 126 -12.34 -5.73 -3.36
N ASN A 127 -12.91 -5.37 -2.22
CA ASN A 127 -13.82 -6.26 -1.49
C ASN A 127 -15.08 -6.65 -2.27
N GLU A 128 -15.49 -5.82 -3.24
CA GLU A 128 -16.78 -5.95 -3.92
C GLU A 128 -16.67 -6.69 -5.26
N ASN A 129 -15.60 -6.41 -6.03
CA ASN A 129 -15.49 -6.86 -7.41
C ASN A 129 -14.32 -7.84 -7.64
N TYR A 130 -13.61 -8.27 -6.58
CA TYR A 130 -12.53 -9.23 -6.75
C TYR A 130 -13.03 -10.52 -7.43
N PRO A 131 -12.33 -11.07 -8.44
CA PRO A 131 -12.84 -12.13 -9.29
C PRO A 131 -13.16 -13.45 -8.58
N SER A 132 -12.60 -13.67 -7.38
CA SER A 132 -12.80 -14.88 -6.59
C SER A 132 -13.55 -14.57 -5.30
N PRO A 133 -14.38 -15.48 -4.78
CA PRO A 133 -15.01 -15.30 -3.48
C PRO A 133 -13.98 -15.08 -2.38
N LEU A 134 -14.16 -14.02 -1.58
CA LEU A 134 -13.30 -13.69 -0.45
C LEU A 134 -13.89 -14.24 0.85
N ASN A 135 -13.03 -14.78 1.72
CA ASN A 135 -13.39 -15.05 3.11
C ASN A 135 -13.01 -13.86 4.00
N GLY A 136 -13.45 -13.86 5.27
CA GLY A 136 -13.24 -12.73 6.17
C GLY A 136 -11.78 -12.32 6.36
N THR A 137 -10.83 -13.28 6.33
CA THR A 137 -9.40 -12.98 6.51
C THR A 137 -8.69 -12.48 5.24
N GLN A 138 -9.45 -12.29 4.16
CA GLN A 138 -8.97 -11.76 2.88
C GLN A 138 -9.51 -10.36 2.57
N LEU A 139 -10.38 -9.81 3.42
CA LEU A 139 -10.95 -8.48 3.22
C LEU A 139 -9.95 -7.37 3.55
N SER A 140 -10.10 -6.21 2.94
CA SER A 140 -9.28 -5.03 3.22
C SER A 140 -9.24 -4.71 4.71
N GLY A 141 -8.04 -4.47 5.21
CA GLY A 141 -7.77 -4.23 6.64
C GLY A 141 -7.51 -5.50 7.45
N ALA A 142 -7.77 -6.69 6.93
CA ALA A 142 -7.42 -7.95 7.60
C ALA A 142 -5.91 -8.06 7.90
N ASN A 143 -5.53 -8.81 8.93
CA ASN A 143 -4.24 -9.49 8.95
C ASN A 143 -4.42 -10.75 8.10
N TYR A 144 -3.92 -10.69 6.87
CA TYR A 144 -4.21 -11.67 5.82
C TYR A 144 -4.06 -13.12 6.29
N ALA A 145 -5.07 -13.91 6.00
CA ALA A 145 -5.20 -15.33 6.35
C ALA A 145 -5.26 -15.64 7.87
N LEU A 146 -5.10 -14.67 8.77
CA LEU A 146 -5.08 -14.88 10.22
C LEU A 146 -6.28 -14.22 10.94
N HIS A 147 -6.44 -12.91 10.81
CA HIS A 147 -7.47 -12.17 11.57
C HIS A 147 -8.37 -11.37 10.62
N PRO A 148 -9.68 -11.65 10.60
CA PRO A 148 -10.61 -10.84 9.82
C PRO A 148 -10.84 -9.46 10.45
N PRO A 149 -11.17 -8.41 9.67
CA PRO A 149 -11.62 -7.17 10.23
C PRO A 149 -12.96 -7.35 10.95
N ILE A 150 -13.08 -6.74 12.15
CA ILE A 150 -14.32 -6.82 12.96
C ILE A 150 -15.46 -5.96 12.40
N ILE A 151 -15.15 -5.08 11.45
CA ILE A 151 -16.10 -4.20 10.78
C ILE A 151 -15.59 -3.89 9.37
N SER A 152 -16.48 -3.86 8.39
CA SER A 152 -16.15 -3.33 7.06
C SER A 152 -16.01 -1.81 7.12
N ALA A 153 -14.91 -1.28 6.61
CA ALA A 153 -14.59 0.15 6.67
C ALA A 153 -13.92 0.69 5.40
N SER A 154 -13.69 -0.13 4.37
CA SER A 154 -13.07 0.30 3.11
C SER A 154 -14.04 1.13 2.27
N ASN A 155 -13.50 2.15 1.59
CA ASN A 155 -14.13 2.79 0.46
C ASN A 155 -14.04 1.86 -0.77
N PRO A 156 -14.90 2.02 -1.77
CA PRO A 156 -14.83 1.26 -3.02
C PRO A 156 -13.49 1.39 -3.75
N ALA A 157 -13.20 0.44 -4.64
CA ALA A 157 -12.06 0.54 -5.56
C ALA A 157 -12.12 1.86 -6.36
N GLY A 158 -10.95 2.44 -6.63
CA GLY A 158 -10.83 3.76 -7.27
C GLY A 158 -10.89 4.95 -6.31
N GLU A 159 -11.26 4.75 -5.04
CA GLU A 159 -11.24 5.77 -4.00
C GLU A 159 -10.08 5.57 -3.02
N PHE A 160 -9.56 6.68 -2.47
CA PHE A 160 -8.52 6.60 -1.45
C PHE A 160 -9.10 6.15 -0.10
N ASN A 161 -8.36 5.26 0.55
CA ASN A 161 -8.58 4.79 1.91
C ASN A 161 -7.43 5.25 2.79
N HIS A 162 -7.70 5.65 4.03
CA HIS A 162 -6.69 5.98 5.03
C HIS A 162 -6.42 4.77 5.92
N THR A 163 -5.16 4.40 6.05
CA THR A 163 -4.70 3.35 6.95
C THR A 163 -3.82 3.93 8.05
N ARG A 164 -4.01 3.45 9.28
CA ARG A 164 -3.04 3.53 10.35
C ARG A 164 -2.71 2.11 10.81
N LEU A 165 -1.43 1.78 10.82
CA LEU A 165 -0.87 0.54 11.33
C LEU A 165 0.02 0.86 12.53
N SER A 166 -0.29 0.32 13.70
CA SER A 166 0.52 0.47 14.91
C SER A 166 1.13 -0.87 15.29
N VAL A 167 2.42 -0.86 15.57
CA VAL A 167 3.17 -2.00 16.13
C VAL A 167 3.93 -1.49 17.33
N LEU A 168 3.64 -2.04 18.53
CA LEU A 168 4.28 -1.65 19.77
C LEU A 168 4.49 -2.90 20.65
N ASN A 169 5.74 -3.30 20.86
CA ASN A 169 6.11 -4.48 21.65
C ASN A 169 5.34 -5.76 21.25
N GLY A 170 5.09 -5.92 19.95
CA GLY A 170 4.33 -7.03 19.40
C GLY A 170 2.80 -6.82 19.38
N GLU A 171 2.28 -5.84 20.10
CA GLU A 171 0.87 -5.44 19.94
C GLU A 171 0.67 -4.76 18.60
N VAL A 172 -0.26 -5.25 17.80
CA VAL A 172 -0.57 -4.78 16.45
C VAL A 172 -2.01 -4.30 16.38
N GLU A 173 -2.21 -3.13 15.79
CA GLU A 173 -3.53 -2.60 15.47
C GLU A 173 -3.59 -2.19 14.01
N HIS A 174 -4.62 -2.65 13.30
CA HIS A 174 -4.99 -2.16 11.98
C HIS A 174 -6.17 -1.22 12.10
N TRP A 175 -6.04 -0.04 11.50
CA TRP A 175 -7.09 0.95 11.41
C TRP A 175 -7.37 1.26 9.93
N LEU A 176 -8.63 1.36 9.57
CA LEU A 176 -9.08 1.67 8.22
C LEU A 176 -10.16 2.74 8.29
N ASN A 177 -9.93 3.88 7.62
CA ASN A 177 -10.83 5.03 7.58
C ASN A 177 -11.30 5.46 8.98
N GLY A 178 -10.34 5.55 9.93
CA GLY A 178 -10.58 5.99 11.31
C GLY A 178 -11.21 4.95 12.24
N LYS A 179 -11.44 3.71 11.77
CA LYS A 179 -11.99 2.61 12.58
C LYS A 179 -10.93 1.55 12.82
N LYS A 180 -10.76 1.11 14.08
CA LYS A 180 -9.93 -0.04 14.40
C LYS A 180 -10.62 -1.30 13.90
N VAL A 181 -9.98 -2.01 12.98
CA VAL A 181 -10.56 -3.17 12.30
C VAL A 181 -9.95 -4.50 12.75
N VAL A 182 -8.68 -4.50 13.16
CA VAL A 182 -7.97 -5.69 13.68
C VAL A 182 -7.10 -5.28 14.86
N SER A 183 -6.97 -6.17 15.85
CA SER A 183 -6.00 -6.05 16.93
C SER A 183 -5.55 -7.45 17.36
N TYR A 184 -4.25 -7.64 17.53
CA TYR A 184 -3.65 -8.91 17.96
C TYR A 184 -2.24 -8.68 18.52
N THR A 185 -1.65 -9.72 19.14
CA THR A 185 -0.29 -9.65 19.65
C THR A 185 0.57 -10.73 19.00
N LEU A 186 1.63 -10.30 18.33
CA LEU A 186 2.65 -11.18 17.74
C LEU A 186 3.38 -11.99 18.83
N TRP A 187 3.89 -13.15 18.44
CA TRP A 187 4.79 -13.99 19.25
C TRP A 187 4.16 -14.54 20.53
N THR A 188 2.84 -14.53 20.64
CA THR A 188 2.11 -15.20 21.74
C THR A 188 1.73 -16.62 21.34
N PRO A 189 1.48 -17.52 22.32
CA PRO A 189 0.98 -18.86 22.01
C PRO A 189 -0.29 -18.87 21.20
N GLU A 190 -1.19 -17.90 21.42
CA GLU A 190 -2.44 -17.75 20.68
C GLU A 190 -2.19 -17.38 19.21
N TRP A 191 -1.23 -16.46 18.96
CA TRP A 191 -0.84 -16.09 17.61
C TRP A 191 -0.19 -17.26 16.88
N GLU A 192 0.74 -17.99 17.53
CA GLU A 192 1.37 -19.19 16.98
C GLU A 192 0.34 -20.25 16.58
N ALA A 193 -0.64 -20.50 17.47
CA ALA A 193 -1.70 -21.47 17.20
C ALA A 193 -2.53 -21.10 15.96
N ILE A 194 -2.80 -19.80 15.73
CA ILE A 194 -3.50 -19.34 14.53
C ILE A 194 -2.60 -19.52 13.30
N VAL A 195 -1.34 -19.12 13.34
CA VAL A 195 -0.38 -19.28 12.23
C VAL A 195 -0.31 -20.73 11.77
N ASP A 196 -0.22 -21.67 12.71
CA ASP A 196 -0.11 -23.10 12.45
C ASP A 196 -1.32 -23.67 11.67
N THR A 197 -2.49 -23.03 11.75
CA THR A 197 -3.69 -23.43 11.00
C THR A 197 -3.69 -22.95 9.55
N THR A 198 -2.76 -22.08 9.18
CA THR A 198 -2.70 -21.41 7.87
C THR A 198 -1.58 -21.96 6.98
N LYS A 199 -1.52 -21.47 5.73
CA LYS A 199 -0.38 -21.72 4.84
C LYS A 199 0.97 -21.29 5.41
N PHE A 200 0.98 -20.35 6.35
CA PHE A 200 2.18 -19.80 6.97
C PHE A 200 2.80 -20.68 8.05
N GLY A 201 2.06 -21.61 8.65
CA GLY A 201 2.57 -22.57 9.66
C GLY A 201 3.73 -23.43 9.16
N LYS A 202 3.90 -23.55 7.83
CA LYS A 202 5.04 -24.27 7.23
C LYS A 202 6.22 -23.36 6.88
N ILE A 203 6.14 -22.07 7.18
CA ILE A 203 7.17 -21.07 6.87
C ILE A 203 7.87 -20.65 8.18
N PRO A 204 9.09 -21.14 8.47
CA PRO A 204 9.74 -20.90 9.75
C PRO A 204 10.06 -19.42 10.02
N THR A 205 10.20 -18.61 8.96
CA THR A 205 10.56 -17.18 9.05
C THR A 205 9.34 -16.27 9.21
N TYR A 206 8.12 -16.77 8.97
CA TYR A 206 6.91 -15.94 8.99
C TYR A 206 6.64 -15.32 10.37
N GLY A 207 6.59 -13.97 10.38
CA GLY A 207 6.30 -13.20 11.59
C GLY A 207 7.34 -13.30 12.70
N ARG A 208 8.59 -13.69 12.42
CA ARG A 208 9.65 -13.85 13.44
C ARG A 208 10.50 -12.60 13.62
N THR A 209 10.51 -11.73 12.65
CA THR A 209 11.32 -10.52 12.64
C THR A 209 10.73 -9.48 13.58
N LYS A 210 11.53 -9.00 14.53
CA LYS A 210 11.13 -7.95 15.47
C LYS A 210 11.39 -6.55 14.92
N LYS A 211 12.46 -6.41 14.14
CA LYS A 211 12.83 -5.16 13.46
C LYS A 211 13.03 -5.44 11.98
N GLY A 212 12.14 -4.96 11.16
CA GLY A 212 12.11 -5.25 9.73
C GLY A 212 11.66 -4.04 8.90
N LYS A 213 11.58 -4.25 7.60
CA LYS A 213 11.19 -3.22 6.63
C LYS A 213 9.67 -3.17 6.46
N ILE A 214 9.19 -2.09 5.84
CA ILE A 214 7.82 -1.93 5.34
C ILE A 214 7.85 -2.18 3.84
N ALA A 215 6.89 -2.95 3.34
CA ALA A 215 6.75 -3.20 1.92
C ALA A 215 5.32 -2.93 1.43
N PHE A 216 5.21 -2.46 0.19
CA PHE A 216 3.95 -2.36 -0.56
C PHE A 216 3.95 -3.45 -1.62
N GLN A 217 2.95 -4.32 -1.53
CA GLN A 217 2.87 -5.50 -2.37
C GLN A 217 2.46 -5.13 -3.80
N ASP A 218 3.18 -5.67 -4.78
CA ASP A 218 2.79 -5.75 -6.18
C ASP A 218 2.21 -7.15 -6.46
N HIS A 219 0.88 -7.26 -6.40
CA HIS A 219 0.19 -8.53 -6.67
C HIS A 219 -0.17 -8.70 -8.16
N GLY A 220 0.29 -7.79 -9.02
CA GLY A 220 0.00 -7.81 -10.46
C GLY A 220 -1.12 -6.84 -10.87
N ASP A 221 -1.65 -6.06 -9.94
CA ASP A 221 -2.75 -5.12 -10.14
C ASP A 221 -2.33 -3.67 -9.86
N GLY A 222 -3.09 -2.72 -10.39
CA GLY A 222 -2.84 -1.29 -10.19
C GLY A 222 -3.16 -0.85 -8.77
N VAL A 223 -2.17 -0.21 -8.10
CA VAL A 223 -2.33 0.35 -6.76
C VAL A 223 -1.55 1.64 -6.61
N SER A 224 -2.06 2.57 -5.81
CA SER A 224 -1.41 3.84 -5.50
C SER A 224 -1.32 4.04 -3.99
N PHE A 225 -0.16 4.57 -3.52
CA PHE A 225 0.10 4.92 -2.12
C PHE A 225 0.55 6.37 -2.03
N ARG A 226 0.03 7.13 -1.07
CA ARG A 226 0.40 8.52 -0.83
C ARG A 226 0.31 8.92 0.64
N ASN A 227 0.74 10.12 1.00
CA ASN A 227 0.73 10.63 2.37
C ASN A 227 1.41 9.68 3.37
N ILE A 228 2.51 9.05 2.94
CA ILE A 228 3.18 7.99 3.70
C ILE A 228 4.08 8.63 4.75
N ARG A 229 3.76 8.40 6.02
CA ARG A 229 4.53 8.89 7.16
C ARG A 229 4.61 7.86 8.27
N ILE A 230 5.67 7.91 9.02
CA ILE A 230 5.93 6.98 10.11
C ILE A 230 6.45 7.73 11.33
N ARG A 231 6.16 7.21 12.53
CA ARG A 231 6.86 7.61 13.74
C ARG A 231 7.33 6.39 14.51
N LYS A 232 8.55 6.44 14.99
CA LYS A 232 9.09 5.43 15.89
C LYS A 232 8.45 5.59 17.27
N ARG A 233 8.20 4.47 17.94
CA ARG A 233 7.60 4.41 19.28
C ARG A 233 8.60 3.77 20.24
N GLU A 234 8.60 4.21 21.50
CA GLU A 234 9.44 3.65 22.57
C GLU A 234 8.63 2.71 23.47
#